data_8c18d2e7031da8ab3fa59fbf48978234
#
_entry.id   8c18d2e7031da8ab3fa59fbf48978234
#
_cell.length_a   1.000
_cell.length_b   1.000
_cell.length_c   1.000
_cell.angle_alpha   90.00
_cell.angle_beta   90.00
_cell.angle_gamma   90.00
#
_symmetry.space_group_name_H-M   'P 1'
#
loop_
_entity.id
_entity.type
_entity.pdbx_description
1 polymer ?
#
loop_
_entity_poly.entity_id
_entity_poly.type
_entity_poly.pdbx_seq_one_letter_code
_entity_poly.pdbx_strand_id
1 'polypeptide(L)'
;MKKRTYLSAGLALLIGTLSVHASPGLSDVKSRVLPAVYKSKNGLTQKVEISVKHEGEPSTVTIRLGEQSRKEKLVSGDNVFRIEIPEVSTTRQLPLTLTSGKEKEETMVTVKPVRHWQMNMVQHTHTDIGYTRSQMEILAEHLRYIDYALDYCDATDNYPDFAKFRWTCEIAWAVSEYLKCRPAEQIARLKQRVKEGRIELATMYLNFDELPDEQTLAASLYPIKQFRENGMRAEVAMQDDVNGIG
;
A
#
# COMPACT_ATOMS: atom_id res chain seq x y z
N MET A 1 -24.81 92.81 34.62
CA MET A 1 -23.99 91.59 34.34
C MET A 1 -24.92 90.40 34.16
N LYS A 2 -25.13 89.93 32.93
CA LYS A 2 -26.00 88.78 32.60
C LYS A 2 -25.15 87.50 32.51
N LYS A 3 -25.41 86.54 33.40
CA LYS A 3 -24.79 85.23 33.34
C LYS A 3 -25.48 84.39 32.25
N ARG A 4 -24.70 83.90 31.29
CA ARG A 4 -25.16 82.93 30.29
C ARG A 4 -24.88 81.51 30.79
N THR A 5 -25.93 80.74 30.92
CA THR A 5 -25.86 79.30 31.22
C THR A 5 -25.76 78.52 29.91
N TYR A 6 -24.74 77.71 29.74
CA TYR A 6 -24.62 76.81 28.66
C TYR A 6 -25.15 75.43 29.03
N LEU A 7 -26.19 74.99 28.36
CA LEU A 7 -26.74 73.65 28.46
C LEU A 7 -25.92 72.72 27.47
N SER A 8 -25.16 71.79 27.98
CA SER A 8 -24.50 70.80 27.21
C SER A 8 -25.41 69.56 27.06
N ALA A 9 -25.95 69.33 25.86
CA ALA A 9 -26.65 68.11 25.54
C ALA A 9 -25.64 67.00 25.21
N GLY A 10 -25.52 66.03 26.11
CA GLY A 10 -24.74 64.83 25.84
C GLY A 10 -25.50 63.85 24.95
N LEU A 11 -25.00 63.62 23.76
CA LEU A 11 -25.50 62.62 22.81
C LEU A 11 -24.88 61.26 23.19
N ALA A 12 -25.66 60.40 23.85
CA ALA A 12 -25.26 59.03 24.13
C ALA A 12 -25.40 58.18 22.86
N LEU A 13 -24.25 57.80 22.28
CA LEU A 13 -24.20 56.89 21.15
C LEU A 13 -24.37 55.45 21.67
N LEU A 14 -25.55 54.85 21.50
CA LEU A 14 -25.77 53.42 21.70
C LEU A 14 -25.09 52.64 20.57
N ILE A 15 -23.91 52.13 20.81
CA ILE A 15 -23.27 51.13 19.91
C ILE A 15 -23.94 49.79 20.21
N GLY A 16 -24.96 49.45 19.48
CA GLY A 16 -25.53 48.12 19.44
C GLY A 16 -24.51 47.16 18.83
N THR A 17 -23.89 46.28 19.60
CA THR A 17 -23.15 45.15 19.08
C THR A 17 -24.15 44.21 18.43
N LEU A 18 -24.22 44.25 17.09
CA LEU A 18 -24.84 43.18 16.30
C LEU A 18 -24.02 41.91 16.50
N SER A 19 -24.45 41.08 17.43
CA SER A 19 -24.01 39.72 17.50
C SER A 19 -24.54 39.02 16.24
N VAL A 20 -23.70 38.85 15.25
CA VAL A 20 -24.00 37.96 14.13
C VAL A 20 -24.01 36.56 14.73
N HIS A 21 -25.19 36.09 15.16
CA HIS A 21 -25.40 34.68 15.43
C HIS A 21 -25.31 34.01 14.09
N ALA A 22 -24.21 33.28 13.85
CA ALA A 22 -24.17 32.32 12.79
C ALA A 22 -25.38 31.40 12.96
N SER A 23 -26.24 31.32 11.97
CA SER A 23 -27.38 30.41 12.01
C SER A 23 -26.84 29.01 12.28
N PRO A 24 -27.36 28.28 13.29
CA PRO A 24 -26.94 26.90 13.50
C PRO A 24 -27.16 26.12 12.22
N GLY A 25 -26.08 25.53 11.67
CA GLY A 25 -26.16 24.98 10.33
C GLY A 25 -25.08 23.97 9.98
N LEU A 26 -25.33 23.28 8.87
CA LEU A 26 -24.35 22.48 8.19
C LEU A 26 -23.43 23.41 7.38
N SER A 27 -22.11 23.26 7.53
CA SER A 27 -21.13 24.05 6.80
C SER A 27 -19.88 23.22 6.46
N ASP A 28 -19.03 23.75 5.57
CA ASP A 28 -17.73 23.15 5.20
C ASP A 28 -17.84 21.67 4.75
N VAL A 29 -18.87 21.37 3.96
CA VAL A 29 -19.10 20.01 3.44
C VAL A 29 -18.00 19.66 2.45
N LYS A 30 -17.19 18.65 2.79
CA LYS A 30 -16.14 18.10 1.91
C LYS A 30 -16.37 16.62 1.72
N SER A 31 -15.92 16.09 0.59
CA SER A 31 -15.99 14.65 0.30
C SER A 31 -14.68 14.15 -0.26
N ARG A 32 -14.31 12.93 0.13
CA ARG A 32 -13.13 12.22 -0.36
C ARG A 32 -13.46 10.77 -0.64
N VAL A 33 -13.26 10.32 -1.88
CA VAL A 33 -13.34 8.90 -2.22
C VAL A 33 -12.07 8.21 -1.73
N LEU A 34 -12.21 7.15 -0.95
CA LEU A 34 -11.06 6.40 -0.46
C LEU A 34 -10.46 5.55 -1.60
N PRO A 35 -9.12 5.47 -1.72
CA PRO A 35 -8.44 4.79 -2.82
C PRO A 35 -8.38 3.26 -2.60
N ALA A 36 -9.47 2.65 -2.18
CA ALA A 36 -9.56 1.23 -1.88
C ALA A 36 -10.92 0.66 -2.24
N VAL A 37 -10.93 -0.61 -2.59
CA VAL A 37 -12.12 -1.42 -2.82
C VAL A 37 -12.30 -2.36 -1.65
N TYR A 38 -13.53 -2.54 -1.21
CA TYR A 38 -13.89 -3.38 -0.06
C TYR A 38 -14.83 -4.49 -0.52
N LYS A 39 -14.62 -5.69 0.02
CA LYS A 39 -15.54 -6.79 -0.21
C LYS A 39 -16.75 -6.64 0.72
N SER A 40 -17.94 -6.60 0.15
CA SER A 40 -19.21 -6.58 0.87
C SER A 40 -20.04 -7.84 0.54
N LYS A 41 -21.18 -7.99 1.21
CA LYS A 41 -22.11 -9.11 0.91
C LYS A 41 -22.64 -9.05 -0.53
N ASN A 42 -22.75 -7.86 -1.11
CA ASN A 42 -23.36 -7.61 -2.42
C ASN A 42 -22.33 -7.32 -3.52
N GLY A 43 -21.06 -7.68 -3.32
CA GLY A 43 -19.98 -7.43 -4.28
C GLY A 43 -18.94 -6.45 -3.77
N LEU A 44 -18.24 -5.81 -4.69
CA LEU A 44 -17.19 -4.84 -4.36
C LEU A 44 -17.77 -3.44 -4.16
N THR A 45 -17.27 -2.73 -3.16
CA THR A 45 -17.73 -1.37 -2.81
C THR A 45 -16.55 -0.42 -2.68
N GLN A 46 -16.81 0.85 -2.93
CA GLN A 46 -15.92 1.98 -2.61
C GLN A 46 -16.52 2.77 -1.44
N LYS A 47 -15.68 3.40 -0.63
CA LYS A 47 -16.13 4.26 0.48
C LYS A 47 -15.89 5.72 0.15
N VAL A 48 -16.90 6.53 0.39
CA VAL A 48 -16.81 7.98 0.34
C VAL A 48 -16.85 8.50 1.76
N GLU A 49 -15.81 9.20 2.16
CA GLU A 49 -15.71 9.92 3.42
C GLU A 49 -16.25 11.33 3.21
N ILE A 50 -17.15 11.75 4.09
CA ILE A 50 -17.85 13.03 4.04
C ILE A 50 -17.56 13.71 5.36
N SER A 51 -16.94 14.87 5.33
CA SER A 51 -16.74 15.73 6.47
C SER A 51 -17.70 16.92 6.41
N VAL A 52 -18.26 17.29 7.55
CA VAL A 52 -19.17 18.41 7.67
C VAL A 52 -19.02 19.04 9.05
N LYS A 53 -19.01 20.35 9.12
CA LYS A 53 -19.07 21.11 10.37
C LYS A 53 -20.52 21.41 10.73
N HIS A 54 -20.89 21.16 11.97
CA HIS A 54 -22.21 21.46 12.50
C HIS A 54 -22.09 22.43 13.68
N GLU A 55 -22.87 23.51 13.62
CA GLU A 55 -22.98 24.47 14.71
C GLU A 55 -24.41 24.39 15.29
N GLY A 56 -24.52 23.83 16.48
CA GLY A 56 -25.83 23.67 17.16
C GLY A 56 -25.89 22.45 18.07
N GLU A 57 -27.09 22.18 18.57
CA GLU A 57 -27.36 21.03 19.42
C GLU A 57 -27.25 19.72 18.62
N PRO A 58 -26.89 18.59 19.27
CA PRO A 58 -26.86 17.30 18.61
C PRO A 58 -28.18 16.95 17.93
N SER A 59 -28.10 16.53 16.66
CA SER A 59 -29.26 16.24 15.83
C SER A 59 -29.03 14.97 14.99
N THR A 60 -29.86 14.75 13.99
CA THR A 60 -29.71 13.65 13.04
C THR A 60 -29.54 14.22 11.64
N VAL A 61 -28.53 13.78 10.91
CA VAL A 61 -28.33 14.09 9.51
C VAL A 61 -28.71 12.89 8.64
N THR A 62 -29.49 13.12 7.61
CA THR A 62 -29.70 12.17 6.53
C THR A 62 -28.72 12.48 5.41
N ILE A 63 -27.84 11.55 5.11
CA ILE A 63 -26.84 11.65 4.06
C ILE A 63 -27.30 10.77 2.90
N ARG A 64 -27.45 11.36 1.73
CA ARG A 64 -27.79 10.65 0.49
C ARG A 64 -26.65 10.85 -0.52
N LEU A 65 -26.12 9.74 -1.04
CA LEU A 65 -25.10 9.76 -2.09
C LEU A 65 -25.54 8.84 -3.24
N GLY A 66 -25.96 9.44 -4.33
CA GLY A 66 -26.63 8.71 -5.40
C GLY A 66 -27.88 7.97 -4.87
N GLU A 67 -27.91 6.65 -5.01
CA GLU A 67 -29.00 5.80 -4.54
C GLU A 67 -28.85 5.39 -3.05
N GLN A 68 -27.67 5.58 -2.47
CA GLN A 68 -27.42 5.22 -1.08
C GLN A 68 -27.92 6.30 -0.13
N SER A 69 -28.56 5.87 0.98
CA SER A 69 -29.06 6.78 2.01
C SER A 69 -28.77 6.22 3.39
N ARG A 70 -28.30 7.10 4.28
CA ARG A 70 -27.99 6.73 5.66
C ARG A 70 -28.34 7.86 6.62
N LYS A 71 -28.83 7.50 7.81
CA LYS A 71 -29.05 8.45 8.91
C LYS A 71 -27.94 8.29 9.93
N GLU A 72 -27.35 9.41 10.35
CA GLU A 72 -26.27 9.44 11.32
C GLU A 72 -26.52 10.49 12.38
N LYS A 73 -25.91 10.29 13.55
CA LYS A 73 -25.91 11.30 14.62
C LYS A 73 -24.97 12.43 14.25
N LEU A 74 -25.46 13.64 14.31
CA LEU A 74 -24.70 14.86 14.08
C LEU A 74 -24.41 15.51 15.43
N VAL A 75 -23.14 15.79 15.72
CA VAL A 75 -22.71 16.47 16.96
C VAL A 75 -22.14 17.84 16.64
N SER A 76 -22.11 18.74 17.62
CA SER A 76 -21.51 20.05 17.44
C SER A 76 -20.01 19.92 17.10
N GLY A 77 -19.52 20.71 16.16
CA GLY A 77 -18.17 20.69 15.63
C GLY A 77 -18.02 19.82 14.39
N ASP A 78 -16.83 19.23 14.22
CA ASP A 78 -16.48 18.45 13.05
C ASP A 78 -17.06 17.03 13.12
N ASN A 79 -17.72 16.62 12.03
CA ASN A 79 -18.28 15.29 11.87
C ASN A 79 -17.70 14.63 10.64
N VAL A 80 -17.43 13.31 10.72
CA VAL A 80 -16.92 12.52 9.60
C VAL A 80 -17.75 11.27 9.45
N PHE A 81 -18.33 11.09 8.28
CA PHE A 81 -19.17 9.94 7.92
C PHE A 81 -18.57 9.16 6.77
N ARG A 82 -18.90 7.88 6.67
CA ARG A 82 -18.48 7.03 5.55
C ARG A 82 -19.68 6.33 4.95
N ILE A 83 -19.90 6.53 3.65
CA ILE A 83 -20.94 5.85 2.88
C ILE A 83 -20.30 4.88 1.91
N GLU A 84 -20.83 3.67 1.86
CA GLU A 84 -20.45 2.67 0.87
C GLU A 84 -21.33 2.80 -0.37
N ILE A 85 -20.67 2.79 -1.53
CA ILE A 85 -21.32 2.76 -2.84
C ILE A 85 -20.81 1.53 -3.60
N PRO A 86 -21.56 0.97 -4.56
CA PRO A 86 -21.03 -0.03 -5.47
C PRO A 86 -19.78 0.48 -6.17
N GLU A 87 -18.83 -0.40 -6.41
CA GLU A 87 -17.63 -0.06 -7.18
C GLU A 87 -18.03 0.46 -8.57
N VAL A 88 -17.34 1.50 -9.04
CA VAL A 88 -17.54 2.05 -10.37
C VAL A 88 -16.45 1.59 -11.33
N SER A 89 -16.85 1.20 -12.55
CA SER A 89 -15.91 0.84 -13.63
C SER A 89 -15.49 2.05 -14.50
N THR A 90 -16.23 3.16 -14.41
CA THR A 90 -15.94 4.42 -15.11
C THR A 90 -16.13 5.59 -14.16
N THR A 91 -15.52 6.73 -14.45
CA THR A 91 -15.72 7.95 -13.65
C THR A 91 -17.19 8.35 -13.64
N ARG A 92 -17.75 8.58 -12.46
CA ARG A 92 -19.14 9.01 -12.25
C ARG A 92 -19.21 10.24 -11.37
N GLN A 93 -20.23 11.07 -11.62
CA GLN A 93 -20.63 12.17 -10.77
C GLN A 93 -21.87 11.72 -9.98
N LEU A 94 -21.77 11.69 -8.67
CA LEU A 94 -22.87 11.32 -7.80
C LEU A 94 -23.35 12.53 -6.99
N PRO A 95 -24.66 12.81 -6.96
CA PRO A 95 -25.19 13.85 -6.10
C PRO A 95 -25.06 13.44 -4.64
N LEU A 96 -24.51 14.32 -3.82
CA LEU A 96 -24.43 14.22 -2.36
C LEU A 96 -25.38 15.26 -1.76
N THR A 97 -26.29 14.80 -0.93
CA THR A 97 -27.21 15.65 -0.18
C THR A 97 -27.11 15.33 1.31
N LEU A 98 -26.92 16.33 2.15
CA LEU A 98 -27.02 16.27 3.59
C LEU A 98 -28.26 17.03 4.02
N THR A 99 -29.11 16.42 4.84
CA THR A 99 -30.33 17.07 5.36
C THR A 99 -30.42 16.89 6.87
N SER A 100 -30.53 17.99 7.60
CA SER A 100 -30.75 18.02 9.06
C SER A 100 -31.84 19.03 9.39
N GLY A 101 -32.99 18.56 9.84
CA GLY A 101 -34.16 19.41 10.06
C GLY A 101 -34.58 20.15 8.77
N LYS A 102 -34.48 21.49 8.78
CA LYS A 102 -34.79 22.36 7.62
C LYS A 102 -33.56 22.66 6.75
N GLU A 103 -32.37 22.26 7.20
CA GLU A 103 -31.13 22.54 6.52
C GLU A 103 -30.82 21.48 5.48
N LYS A 104 -30.29 21.91 4.36
CA LYS A 104 -29.94 21.05 3.25
C LYS A 104 -28.69 21.59 2.55
N GLU A 105 -27.68 20.73 2.45
CA GLU A 105 -26.48 20.97 1.65
C GLU A 105 -26.41 19.99 0.47
N GLU A 106 -26.06 20.49 -0.70
CA GLU A 106 -25.98 19.70 -1.93
C GLU A 106 -24.66 19.97 -2.65
N THR A 107 -24.01 18.89 -3.07
CA THR A 107 -22.79 18.96 -3.88
C THR A 107 -22.66 17.73 -4.76
N MET A 108 -21.66 17.71 -5.64
CA MET A 108 -21.37 16.57 -6.50
C MET A 108 -20.07 15.90 -6.08
N VAL A 109 -20.07 14.58 -6.03
CA VAL A 109 -18.89 13.77 -5.72
C VAL A 109 -18.42 13.07 -6.99
N THR A 110 -17.17 13.34 -7.37
CA THR A 110 -16.54 12.63 -8.48
C THR A 110 -15.97 11.30 -7.96
N VAL A 111 -16.56 10.19 -8.38
CA VAL A 111 -16.07 8.85 -8.08
C VAL A 111 -15.32 8.30 -9.28
N LYS A 112 -14.06 7.91 -9.08
CA LYS A 112 -13.21 7.29 -10.10
C LYS A 112 -13.05 5.80 -9.82
N PRO A 113 -12.84 4.97 -10.86
CA PRO A 113 -12.47 3.58 -10.67
C PRO A 113 -11.21 3.46 -9.83
N VAL A 114 -11.17 2.50 -8.93
CA VAL A 114 -9.97 2.13 -8.17
C VAL A 114 -9.21 1.08 -8.97
N ARG A 115 -7.90 1.24 -9.07
CA ARG A 115 -7.04 0.24 -9.72
C ARG A 115 -6.99 -1.02 -8.86
N HIS A 116 -7.31 -2.15 -9.46
CA HIS A 116 -7.07 -3.46 -8.85
C HIS A 116 -5.60 -3.84 -9.05
N TRP A 117 -4.93 -4.17 -7.96
CA TRP A 117 -3.55 -4.62 -7.96
C TRP A 117 -3.51 -6.12 -7.74
N GLN A 118 -2.70 -6.79 -8.53
CA GLN A 118 -2.26 -8.14 -8.22
C GLN A 118 -0.87 -8.05 -7.60
N MET A 119 -0.74 -8.51 -6.37
CA MET A 119 0.53 -8.54 -5.66
C MET A 119 1.01 -9.99 -5.62
N ASN A 120 2.17 -10.24 -6.24
CA ASN A 120 2.83 -11.53 -6.18
C ASN A 120 3.93 -11.44 -5.11
N MET A 121 3.87 -12.33 -4.12
CA MET A 121 4.85 -12.40 -3.05
C MET A 121 5.75 -13.60 -3.28
N VAL A 122 7.04 -13.37 -3.38
CA VAL A 122 8.07 -14.40 -3.53
C VAL A 122 9.09 -14.21 -2.41
N GLN A 123 9.39 -15.29 -1.69
CA GLN A 123 10.37 -15.28 -0.63
C GLN A 123 11.77 -15.40 -1.20
N HIS A 124 12.71 -14.77 -0.56
CA HIS A 124 14.15 -14.95 -0.77
C HIS A 124 14.86 -14.91 0.57
N THR A 125 16.16 -15.13 0.58
CA THR A 125 17.00 -15.00 1.77
C THR A 125 18.11 -14.03 1.47
N HIS A 126 18.14 -12.90 2.17
CA HIS A 126 19.17 -11.89 2.01
C HIS A 126 20.55 -12.43 2.40
N THR A 127 21.58 -12.03 1.65
CA THR A 127 22.95 -12.51 1.82
C THR A 127 23.86 -11.40 2.30
N ASP A 128 24.11 -11.37 3.61
CA ASP A 128 25.09 -10.51 4.27
C ASP A 128 26.39 -11.27 4.51
N ILE A 129 27.44 -10.95 3.77
CA ILE A 129 28.77 -11.56 3.97
C ILE A 129 29.65 -10.61 4.78
N GLY A 130 30.07 -11.07 5.97
CA GLY A 130 30.95 -10.31 6.85
C GLY A 130 30.28 -9.34 7.82
N TYR A 131 29.00 -9.01 7.63
CA TYR A 131 28.25 -8.14 8.53
C TYR A 131 27.77 -8.90 9.78
N THR A 132 27.08 -10.01 9.57
CA THR A 132 26.50 -10.82 10.64
C THR A 132 27.41 -11.95 11.06
N ARG A 133 28.07 -12.60 10.09
CA ARG A 133 28.95 -13.75 10.28
C ARG A 133 30.01 -13.82 9.19
N SER A 134 30.98 -14.72 9.39
CA SER A 134 32.01 -14.99 8.39
C SER A 134 31.42 -15.62 7.13
N GLN A 135 32.11 -15.46 6.00
CA GLN A 135 31.70 -16.03 4.71
C GLN A 135 31.41 -17.53 4.78
N MET A 136 32.22 -18.30 5.51
CA MET A 136 32.03 -19.75 5.59
C MET A 136 30.80 -20.15 6.42
N GLU A 137 30.48 -19.39 7.47
CA GLU A 137 29.27 -19.61 8.26
C GLU A 137 28.02 -19.25 7.48
N ILE A 138 28.02 -18.12 6.78
CA ILE A 138 26.92 -17.68 5.93
C ILE A 138 26.69 -18.69 4.80
N LEU A 139 27.75 -19.20 4.16
CA LEU A 139 27.61 -20.21 3.12
C LEU A 139 26.86 -21.45 3.63
N ALA A 140 27.25 -21.97 4.79
CA ALA A 140 26.59 -23.14 5.36
C ALA A 140 25.09 -22.91 5.63
N GLU A 141 24.71 -21.69 6.00
CA GLU A 141 23.30 -21.34 6.18
C GLU A 141 22.56 -21.25 4.85
N HIS A 142 23.11 -20.58 3.84
CA HIS A 142 22.48 -20.46 2.54
C HIS A 142 22.31 -21.83 1.84
N LEU A 143 23.23 -22.74 2.03
CA LEU A 143 23.06 -24.11 1.53
C LEU A 143 21.87 -24.81 2.21
N ARG A 144 21.66 -24.60 3.52
CA ARG A 144 20.49 -25.13 4.24
C ARG A 144 19.19 -24.44 3.81
N TYR A 145 19.22 -23.15 3.52
CA TYR A 145 18.04 -22.43 3.03
C TYR A 145 17.56 -22.97 1.68
N ILE A 146 18.47 -23.38 0.80
CA ILE A 146 18.10 -24.08 -0.43
C ILE A 146 17.44 -25.42 -0.10
N ASP A 147 17.99 -26.20 0.83
CA ASP A 147 17.37 -27.46 1.27
C ASP A 147 15.96 -27.21 1.84
N TYR A 148 15.75 -26.21 2.68
CA TYR A 148 14.43 -25.84 3.21
C TYR A 148 13.47 -25.37 2.12
N ALA A 149 13.96 -24.61 1.14
CA ALA A 149 13.13 -24.18 0.02
C ALA A 149 12.62 -25.38 -0.79
N LEU A 150 13.44 -26.41 -0.98
CA LEU A 150 13.03 -27.66 -1.60
C LEU A 150 11.94 -28.38 -0.79
N ASP A 151 12.10 -28.46 0.52
CA ASP A 151 11.14 -29.09 1.43
C ASP A 151 9.79 -28.33 1.45
N TYR A 152 9.82 -26.98 1.43
CA TYR A 152 8.60 -26.16 1.30
C TYR A 152 7.94 -26.29 -0.07
N CYS A 153 8.72 -26.46 -1.15
CA CYS A 153 8.16 -26.79 -2.44
C CYS A 153 7.39 -28.11 -2.37
N ASP A 154 8.00 -29.18 -1.83
CA ASP A 154 7.37 -30.50 -1.70
C ASP A 154 6.11 -30.43 -0.83
N ALA A 155 6.16 -29.75 0.30
CA ALA A 155 5.04 -29.60 1.24
C ALA A 155 3.83 -28.87 0.62
N THR A 156 4.05 -28.07 -0.40
CA THR A 156 2.99 -27.26 -1.05
C THR A 156 2.64 -27.72 -2.48
N ASP A 157 3.09 -28.88 -2.91
CA ASP A 157 2.81 -29.39 -4.26
C ASP A 157 1.31 -29.55 -4.55
N ASN A 158 0.54 -29.95 -3.53
CA ASN A 158 -0.91 -30.14 -3.62
C ASN A 158 -1.72 -28.85 -3.42
N TYR A 159 -1.07 -27.70 -3.23
CA TYR A 159 -1.76 -26.43 -3.07
C TYR A 159 -2.21 -25.87 -4.43
N PRO A 160 -3.25 -25.01 -4.47
CA PRO A 160 -3.57 -24.24 -5.67
C PRO A 160 -2.34 -23.47 -6.16
N ASP A 161 -2.20 -23.29 -7.47
CA ASP A 161 -0.97 -22.72 -8.06
C ASP A 161 -0.56 -21.37 -7.47
N PHE A 162 -1.53 -20.49 -7.17
CA PHE A 162 -1.29 -19.19 -6.53
C PHE A 162 -0.81 -19.28 -5.07
N ALA A 163 -0.95 -20.44 -4.42
CA ALA A 163 -0.57 -20.67 -3.02
C ALA A 163 0.65 -21.60 -2.88
N LYS A 164 1.18 -22.11 -3.97
CA LYS A 164 2.40 -22.92 -3.94
C LYS A 164 3.58 -22.08 -3.51
N PHE A 165 4.44 -22.63 -2.68
CA PHE A 165 5.68 -21.97 -2.26
C PHE A 165 6.58 -21.70 -3.46
N ARG A 166 7.09 -20.48 -3.57
CA ARG A 166 8.09 -20.05 -4.55
C ARG A 166 9.20 -19.30 -3.83
N TRP A 167 10.41 -19.42 -4.35
CA TRP A 167 11.58 -18.81 -3.73
C TRP A 167 12.59 -18.35 -4.76
N THR A 168 13.31 -17.27 -4.46
CA THR A 168 14.42 -16.78 -5.29
C THR A 168 15.74 -17.01 -4.57
N CYS A 169 16.67 -17.71 -5.21
CA CYS A 169 18.07 -17.73 -4.81
C CYS A 169 18.68 -16.38 -5.19
N GLU A 170 18.89 -15.51 -4.21
CA GLU A 170 19.28 -14.11 -4.40
C GLU A 170 20.62 -13.96 -5.14
N ILE A 171 21.58 -14.84 -4.84
CA ILE A 171 22.94 -14.80 -5.40
C ILE A 171 23.35 -16.13 -6.01
N ALA A 172 24.11 -16.06 -7.10
CA ALA A 172 24.59 -17.24 -7.81
C ALA A 172 25.66 -18.02 -7.02
N TRP A 173 26.40 -17.36 -6.13
CA TRP A 173 27.46 -18.01 -5.34
C TRP A 173 26.92 -19.21 -4.53
N ALA A 174 25.87 -19.02 -3.75
CA ALA A 174 25.30 -20.08 -2.92
C ALA A 174 24.84 -21.28 -3.78
N VAL A 175 24.23 -21.03 -4.94
CA VAL A 175 23.81 -22.10 -5.86
C VAL A 175 25.01 -22.81 -6.47
N SER A 176 26.06 -22.09 -6.87
CA SER A 176 27.30 -22.68 -7.40
C SER A 176 27.97 -23.61 -6.39
N GLU A 177 28.03 -23.21 -5.12
CA GLU A 177 28.57 -24.04 -4.04
C GLU A 177 27.64 -25.22 -3.72
N TYR A 178 26.33 -25.03 -3.78
CA TYR A 178 25.34 -26.11 -3.63
C TYR A 178 25.56 -27.24 -4.66
N LEU A 179 25.79 -26.90 -5.91
CA LEU A 179 26.08 -27.86 -6.98
C LEU A 179 27.38 -28.64 -6.77
N LYS A 180 28.34 -28.08 -6.03
CA LYS A 180 29.63 -28.74 -5.74
C LYS A 180 29.56 -29.69 -4.55
N CYS A 181 28.73 -29.41 -3.55
CA CYS A 181 28.81 -30.08 -2.24
C CYS A 181 27.57 -30.91 -1.87
N ARG A 182 26.43 -30.72 -2.56
CA ARG A 182 25.22 -31.48 -2.23
C ARG A 182 25.15 -32.81 -2.95
N PRO A 183 24.47 -33.84 -2.37
CA PRO A 183 24.23 -35.11 -3.04
C PRO A 183 23.47 -34.95 -4.37
N ALA A 184 23.70 -35.84 -5.30
CA ALA A 184 23.08 -35.81 -6.63
C ALA A 184 21.54 -35.77 -6.57
N GLU A 185 20.94 -36.41 -5.58
CA GLU A 185 19.50 -36.39 -5.33
C GLU A 185 18.99 -34.96 -5.05
N GLN A 186 19.66 -34.22 -4.15
CA GLN A 186 19.30 -32.84 -3.82
C GLN A 186 19.50 -31.91 -5.00
N ILE A 187 20.56 -32.12 -5.78
CA ILE A 187 20.79 -31.37 -7.01
C ILE A 187 19.67 -31.64 -8.04
N ALA A 188 19.23 -32.89 -8.16
CA ALA A 188 18.12 -33.26 -9.05
C ALA A 188 16.80 -32.58 -8.61
N ARG A 189 16.51 -32.55 -7.30
CA ARG A 189 15.35 -31.81 -6.75
C ARG A 189 15.42 -30.33 -7.12
N LEU A 190 16.58 -29.68 -6.91
CA LEU A 190 16.75 -28.26 -7.26
C LEU A 190 16.48 -28.03 -8.74
N LYS A 191 17.08 -28.83 -9.63
CA LYS A 191 16.85 -28.74 -11.08
C LYS A 191 15.37 -28.87 -11.44
N GLN A 192 14.67 -29.80 -10.79
CA GLN A 192 13.24 -30.00 -11.00
C GLN A 192 12.43 -28.75 -10.58
N ARG A 193 12.71 -28.19 -9.40
CA ARG A 193 12.01 -27.01 -8.89
C ARG A 193 12.29 -25.75 -9.71
N VAL A 194 13.50 -25.61 -10.25
CA VAL A 194 13.83 -24.53 -11.21
C VAL A 194 13.06 -24.72 -12.52
N LYS A 195 13.00 -25.95 -13.06
CA LYS A 195 12.23 -26.25 -14.27
C LYS A 195 10.73 -25.97 -14.11
N GLU A 196 10.19 -26.22 -12.93
CA GLU A 196 8.78 -25.94 -12.59
C GLU A 196 8.49 -24.45 -12.36
N GLY A 197 9.50 -23.58 -12.30
CA GLY A 197 9.36 -22.17 -11.95
C GLY A 197 8.98 -21.95 -10.48
N ARG A 198 9.31 -22.91 -9.60
CA ARG A 198 9.12 -22.84 -8.15
C ARG A 198 10.31 -22.19 -7.46
N ILE A 199 11.50 -22.35 -8.02
CA ILE A 199 12.74 -21.72 -7.58
C ILE A 199 13.32 -20.95 -8.76
N GLU A 200 13.61 -19.66 -8.54
CA GLU A 200 14.32 -18.78 -9.47
C GLU A 200 15.78 -18.67 -9.03
N LEU A 201 16.70 -18.69 -9.98
CA LEU A 201 18.13 -18.47 -9.75
C LEU A 201 18.50 -17.08 -10.23
N ALA A 202 18.93 -16.20 -9.31
CA ALA A 202 19.50 -14.92 -9.71
C ALA A 202 20.89 -15.11 -10.32
N THR A 203 21.20 -14.29 -11.32
CA THR A 203 22.41 -14.41 -12.15
C THR A 203 23.62 -13.71 -11.56
N MET A 204 23.41 -12.69 -10.72
CA MET A 204 24.51 -11.96 -10.08
C MET A 204 25.22 -12.87 -9.09
N TYR A 205 26.55 -12.87 -9.11
CA TYR A 205 27.35 -13.72 -8.22
C TYR A 205 27.17 -13.37 -6.75
N LEU A 206 27.21 -12.07 -6.45
CA LEU A 206 26.97 -11.46 -5.13
C LEU A 206 26.14 -10.18 -5.32
N ASN A 207 25.66 -9.60 -4.24
CA ASN A 207 25.22 -8.21 -4.22
C ASN A 207 26.45 -7.30 -4.28
N PHE A 208 26.52 -6.43 -5.27
CA PHE A 208 27.68 -5.57 -5.51
C PHE A 208 27.35 -4.10 -5.23
N ASP A 209 28.30 -3.43 -4.60
CA ASP A 209 28.41 -1.98 -4.61
C ASP A 209 28.99 -1.48 -5.94
N GLU A 210 29.21 -0.18 -6.06
CA GLU A 210 29.73 0.51 -7.26
C GLU A 210 31.23 0.25 -7.53
N LEU A 211 31.91 -0.48 -6.64
CA LEU A 211 33.37 -0.71 -6.67
C LEU A 211 33.86 -1.75 -7.70
N PRO A 212 33.07 -2.76 -8.13
CA PRO A 212 33.53 -3.72 -9.13
C PRO A 212 33.83 -3.03 -10.46
N ASP A 213 34.96 -3.37 -11.07
CA ASP A 213 35.26 -3.00 -12.43
C ASP A 213 34.47 -3.84 -13.47
N GLU A 214 34.51 -3.42 -14.71
CA GLU A 214 33.78 -4.10 -15.80
C GLU A 214 34.17 -5.58 -15.97
N GLN A 215 35.45 -5.92 -15.71
CA GLN A 215 35.93 -7.31 -15.83
C GLN A 215 35.37 -8.16 -14.70
N THR A 216 35.33 -7.64 -13.48
CA THR A 216 34.73 -8.30 -12.32
C THR A 216 33.24 -8.52 -12.53
N LEU A 217 32.51 -7.53 -13.05
CA LEU A 217 31.09 -7.65 -13.38
C LEU A 217 30.87 -8.71 -14.46
N ALA A 218 31.64 -8.71 -15.53
CA ALA A 218 31.56 -9.73 -16.58
C ALA A 218 31.85 -11.13 -16.03
N ALA A 219 32.87 -11.27 -15.18
CA ALA A 219 33.23 -12.55 -14.56
C ALA A 219 32.15 -13.03 -13.57
N SER A 220 31.44 -12.15 -12.92
CA SER A 220 30.35 -12.50 -12.00
C SER A 220 29.19 -13.23 -12.66
N LEU A 221 29.08 -13.14 -13.98
CA LEU A 221 28.05 -13.84 -14.76
C LEU A 221 28.44 -15.25 -15.21
N TYR A 222 29.69 -15.68 -15.00
CA TYR A 222 30.12 -17.03 -15.38
C TYR A 222 29.32 -18.18 -14.76
N PRO A 223 28.78 -18.10 -13.53
CA PRO A 223 27.91 -19.13 -12.99
C PRO A 223 26.69 -19.45 -13.88
N ILE A 224 26.20 -18.49 -14.66
CA ILE A 224 25.10 -18.72 -15.61
C ILE A 224 25.42 -19.86 -16.59
N LYS A 225 26.67 -19.92 -17.07
CA LYS A 225 27.12 -21.02 -17.92
C LYS A 225 27.02 -22.35 -17.20
N GLN A 226 27.51 -22.42 -15.95
CA GLN A 226 27.41 -23.62 -15.09
C GLN A 226 25.95 -24.05 -14.89
N PHE A 227 25.04 -23.10 -14.64
CA PHE A 227 23.61 -23.39 -14.45
C PHE A 227 23.00 -23.96 -15.72
N ARG A 228 23.27 -23.36 -16.88
CA ARG A 228 22.78 -23.85 -18.21
C ARG A 228 23.30 -25.22 -18.53
N GLU A 229 24.60 -25.49 -18.32
CA GLU A 229 25.21 -26.83 -18.49
C GLU A 229 24.57 -27.88 -17.56
N ASN A 230 24.05 -27.46 -16.42
CA ASN A 230 23.27 -28.27 -15.50
C ASN A 230 21.77 -28.34 -15.82
N GLY A 231 21.33 -27.78 -16.95
CA GLY A 231 19.94 -27.78 -17.39
C GLY A 231 19.03 -26.84 -16.57
N MET A 232 19.59 -25.84 -15.88
CA MET A 232 18.84 -24.86 -15.08
C MET A 232 18.80 -23.52 -15.80
N ARG A 233 17.62 -22.90 -15.76
CA ARG A 233 17.40 -21.54 -16.26
C ARG A 233 17.85 -20.53 -15.20
N ALA A 234 18.53 -19.47 -15.60
CA ALA A 234 18.87 -18.31 -14.79
C ALA A 234 18.85 -17.07 -15.71
N GLU A 235 17.86 -16.23 -15.56
CA GLU A 235 17.58 -15.11 -16.48
C GLU A 235 17.27 -13.81 -15.75
N VAL A 236 17.21 -13.85 -14.42
CA VAL A 236 16.87 -12.71 -13.57
C VAL A 236 18.12 -12.24 -12.83
N ALA A 237 18.46 -10.96 -12.95
CA ALA A 237 19.45 -10.33 -12.09
C ALA A 237 18.75 -9.72 -10.86
N MET A 238 19.34 -9.91 -9.68
CA MET A 238 18.87 -9.33 -8.43
C MET A 238 20.05 -8.62 -7.77
N GLN A 239 19.80 -7.42 -7.27
CA GLN A 239 20.68 -6.68 -6.37
C GLN A 239 19.81 -6.20 -5.22
N ASP A 240 20.23 -6.44 -3.99
CA ASP A 240 19.44 -6.16 -2.80
C ASP A 240 20.34 -5.57 -1.71
N ASP A 241 19.84 -4.57 -1.00
CA ASP A 241 20.49 -3.87 0.11
C ASP A 241 21.90 -3.32 -0.19
N VAL A 242 22.13 -2.91 -1.42
CA VAL A 242 23.35 -2.28 -1.91
C VAL A 242 23.01 -1.13 -2.86
N ASN A 243 23.97 -0.24 -3.10
CA ASN A 243 23.78 0.92 -4.00
C ASN A 243 23.51 0.50 -5.45
N GLY A 244 23.81 -0.73 -5.78
CA GLY A 244 23.71 -1.24 -7.12
C GLY A 244 24.97 -1.02 -7.95
N ILE A 245 24.89 -1.43 -9.19
CA ILE A 245 25.99 -1.29 -10.18
C ILE A 245 25.78 0.04 -10.88
N GLY A 246 26.80 0.88 -10.89
CA GLY A 246 26.81 2.20 -11.55
C GLY A 246 26.73 2.14 -13.08
#